data_4af3ae3b8e7cad3572fbb8ea8f13119a
#
_entry.id   4af3ae3b8e7cad3572fbb8ea8f13119a
#
_cell.length_a   1.000
_cell.length_b   1.000
_cell.length_c   1.000
_cell.angle_alpha   90.00
_cell.angle_beta   90.00
_cell.angle_gamma   90.00
#
_symmetry.space_group_name_H-M   'P 1'
#
loop_
_entity.id
_entity.type
_entity.pdbx_description
1 polymer ?
#
loop_
_entity_poly.entity_id
_entity_poly.type
_entity_poly.pdbx_seq_one_letter_code
_entity_poly.pdbx_strand_id
1 'polypeptide(L)'
;TTCGTCQGVGKVADKIPSGANAQGLVKEEEEITINIPAGARDGIQLNVRGKGNDAPLGGTPGDLLVVVEEEVDKAIKREGDNLHQELYISFAEAALGTTKEINVVGGKVKIKIDEGTQSGKILRLAGKGLPNIEGYGGKGDMFVHINVWTPQKLTKEQREFFQKAQ
;
A
#
# COMPACT_ATOMS: atom_id res chain seq x y z
N THR A 1 47.94 -21.61 -22.46
CA THR A 1 47.44 -22.48 -21.36
C THR A 1 47.01 -21.62 -20.20
N THR A 2 45.78 -21.77 -19.75
CA THR A 2 45.21 -21.04 -18.63
C THR A 2 45.98 -21.41 -17.35
N CYS A 3 46.37 -20.44 -16.54
CA CYS A 3 47.07 -20.68 -15.28
C CYS A 3 46.20 -21.51 -14.32
N GLY A 4 46.75 -22.66 -13.84
CA GLY A 4 46.02 -23.56 -12.94
C GLY A 4 45.67 -22.95 -11.57
N THR A 5 46.37 -21.87 -11.15
CA THR A 5 46.19 -21.24 -9.83
C THR A 5 45.14 -20.10 -9.90
N CYS A 6 45.14 -19.28 -10.96
CA CYS A 6 44.25 -18.13 -11.08
C CYS A 6 43.16 -18.34 -12.16
N GLN A 7 43.16 -19.46 -12.85
CA GLN A 7 42.20 -19.80 -13.90
C GLN A 7 41.93 -18.67 -14.92
N GLY A 8 42.95 -17.85 -15.18
CA GLY A 8 42.91 -16.74 -16.12
C GLY A 8 42.51 -15.38 -15.52
N VAL A 9 42.23 -15.30 -14.25
CA VAL A 9 41.76 -14.06 -13.55
C VAL A 9 42.92 -13.11 -13.19
N GLY A 10 44.16 -13.63 -13.16
CA GLY A 10 45.37 -12.83 -12.87
C GLY A 10 45.54 -12.44 -11.39
N LYS A 11 44.65 -12.80 -10.52
CA LYS A 11 44.69 -12.55 -9.08
C LYS A 11 44.34 -13.81 -8.29
N VAL A 12 44.98 -14.01 -7.16
CA VAL A 12 44.74 -15.11 -6.22
C VAL A 12 44.60 -14.51 -4.83
N ALA A 13 43.68 -15.00 -4.04
CA ALA A 13 43.50 -14.55 -2.63
C ALA A 13 44.65 -15.10 -1.78
N ASP A 14 45.43 -14.21 -1.16
CA ASP A 14 46.60 -14.57 -0.34
C ASP A 14 46.17 -15.12 1.03
N LYS A 15 45.05 -14.64 1.54
CA LYS A 15 44.42 -15.13 2.78
C LYS A 15 42.92 -15.19 2.59
N ILE A 16 42.33 -16.36 2.83
CA ILE A 16 40.89 -16.57 2.83
C ILE A 16 40.40 -16.41 4.29
N PRO A 17 39.50 -15.47 4.58
CA PRO A 17 38.92 -15.32 5.94
C PRO A 17 38.24 -16.60 6.40
N SER A 18 38.26 -16.86 7.70
CA SER A 18 37.49 -17.99 8.27
C SER A 18 35.99 -17.77 8.05
N GLY A 19 35.32 -18.75 7.40
CA GLY A 19 33.91 -18.65 7.04
C GLY A 19 33.64 -18.17 5.61
N ALA A 20 34.69 -17.90 4.82
CA ALA A 20 34.53 -17.56 3.42
C ALA A 20 34.25 -18.81 2.56
N ASN A 21 33.55 -18.60 1.44
CA ASN A 21 33.33 -19.64 0.44
C ASN A 21 34.61 -19.88 -0.39
N ALA A 22 34.54 -20.81 -1.33
CA ALA A 22 35.68 -21.15 -2.22
C ALA A 22 36.18 -19.97 -3.08
N GLN A 23 35.38 -18.91 -3.26
CA GLN A 23 35.72 -17.68 -3.98
C GLN A 23 36.21 -16.56 -3.05
N GLY A 24 36.39 -16.82 -1.76
CA GLY A 24 36.86 -15.84 -0.78
C GLY A 24 35.79 -14.83 -0.30
N LEU A 25 34.53 -15.09 -0.56
CA LEU A 25 33.42 -14.23 -0.12
C LEU A 25 32.91 -14.66 1.24
N VAL A 26 32.60 -13.70 2.08
CA VAL A 26 31.98 -13.86 3.41
C VAL A 26 30.54 -13.37 3.34
N LYS A 27 29.62 -14.04 4.03
CA LYS A 27 28.26 -13.55 4.19
C LYS A 27 28.23 -12.47 5.28
N GLU A 28 27.82 -11.29 4.90
CA GLU A 28 27.70 -10.14 5.80
C GLU A 28 26.26 -9.59 5.73
N GLU A 29 25.77 -9.01 6.83
CA GLU A 29 24.46 -8.38 6.86
C GLU A 29 24.68 -6.86 6.84
N GLU A 30 24.05 -6.18 5.88
CA GLU A 30 24.10 -4.72 5.74
C GLU A 30 22.68 -4.16 5.78
N GLU A 31 22.47 -3.09 6.57
CA GLU A 31 21.20 -2.34 6.54
C GLU A 31 21.23 -1.34 5.39
N ILE A 32 20.22 -1.42 4.53
CA ILE A 32 20.07 -0.54 3.37
C ILE A 32 18.80 0.26 3.51
N THR A 33 18.90 1.59 3.43
CA THR A 33 17.75 2.49 3.40
C THR A 33 17.24 2.63 1.97
N ILE A 34 15.96 2.32 1.75
CA ILE A 34 15.31 2.39 0.45
C ILE A 34 14.18 3.42 0.53
N ASN A 35 14.18 4.39 -0.39
CA ASN A 35 13.11 5.35 -0.53
C ASN A 35 12.03 4.78 -1.46
N ILE A 36 10.86 4.46 -0.89
CA ILE A 36 9.71 4.05 -1.66
C ILE A 36 8.94 5.30 -2.07
N PRO A 37 8.74 5.56 -3.37
CA PRO A 37 8.00 6.72 -3.83
C PRO A 37 6.53 6.64 -3.41
N ALA A 38 5.95 7.78 -3.03
CA ALA A 38 4.54 7.86 -2.68
C ALA A 38 3.67 7.50 -3.90
N GLY A 39 2.68 6.62 -3.70
CA GLY A 39 1.86 6.09 -4.80
C GLY A 39 2.43 4.83 -5.45
N ALA A 40 3.53 4.27 -4.93
CA ALA A 40 4.07 3.00 -5.41
C ALA A 40 2.97 1.94 -5.54
N ARG A 41 3.05 1.15 -6.62
CA ARG A 41 2.07 0.10 -6.94
C ARG A 41 2.70 -1.27 -6.74
N ASP A 42 1.85 -2.26 -6.63
CA ASP A 42 2.28 -3.66 -6.63
C ASP A 42 3.14 -3.98 -7.85
N GLY A 43 4.20 -4.75 -7.63
CA GLY A 43 5.14 -5.16 -8.68
C GLY A 43 6.16 -4.11 -9.13
N ILE A 44 6.18 -2.91 -8.54
CA ILE A 44 7.23 -1.92 -8.86
C ILE A 44 8.59 -2.45 -8.41
N GLN A 45 9.55 -2.38 -9.31
CA GLN A 45 10.94 -2.74 -9.05
C GLN A 45 11.78 -1.49 -8.79
N LEU A 46 12.42 -1.46 -7.63
CA LEU A 46 13.38 -0.44 -7.26
C LEU A 46 14.79 -1.02 -7.40
N ASN A 47 15.63 -0.39 -8.22
CA ASN A 47 17.01 -0.81 -8.42
C ASN A 47 17.93 0.05 -7.52
N VAL A 48 18.64 -0.62 -6.60
CA VAL A 48 19.68 0.00 -5.76
C VAL A 48 21.04 -0.41 -6.30
N ARG A 49 21.68 0.49 -7.03
CA ARG A 49 22.93 0.23 -7.70
C ARG A 49 24.06 -0.08 -6.73
N GLY A 50 24.86 -1.13 -7.05
CA GLY A 50 26.04 -1.51 -6.30
C GLY A 50 25.76 -2.05 -4.89
N LYS A 51 24.49 -2.41 -4.59
CA LYS A 51 24.08 -2.99 -3.30
C LYS A 51 23.65 -4.45 -3.40
N GLY A 52 23.95 -5.08 -4.51
CA GLY A 52 23.86 -6.53 -4.66
C GLY A 52 25.10 -7.23 -4.12
N ASN A 53 25.26 -8.51 -4.47
CA ASN A 53 26.40 -9.29 -4.04
C ASN A 53 27.71 -8.74 -4.61
N ASP A 54 28.74 -8.76 -3.78
CA ASP A 54 30.10 -8.44 -4.23
C ASP A 54 30.61 -9.46 -5.25
N ALA A 55 31.36 -8.96 -6.20
CA ALA A 55 32.03 -9.83 -7.16
C ALA A 55 33.36 -10.35 -6.61
N PRO A 56 33.73 -11.62 -6.90
CA PRO A 56 35.01 -12.17 -6.50
C PRO A 56 36.18 -11.33 -6.99
N LEU A 57 37.27 -11.31 -6.24
CA LEU A 57 38.54 -10.71 -6.61
C LEU A 57 38.50 -9.19 -6.88
N GLY A 58 37.57 -8.45 -6.22
CA GLY A 58 37.47 -7.01 -6.34
C GLY A 58 36.80 -6.54 -7.64
N GLY A 59 35.92 -7.36 -8.21
CA GLY A 59 35.02 -6.95 -9.29
C GLY A 59 33.97 -5.95 -8.85
N THR A 60 33.17 -5.50 -9.81
CA THR A 60 32.09 -4.56 -9.56
C THR A 60 30.92 -5.29 -8.85
N PRO A 61 30.40 -4.79 -7.71
CA PRO A 61 29.21 -5.34 -7.09
C PRO A 61 28.00 -5.31 -8.01
N GLY A 62 27.11 -6.27 -7.85
CA GLY A 62 25.82 -6.28 -8.54
C GLY A 62 24.85 -5.24 -8.00
N ASP A 63 23.68 -5.14 -8.59
CA ASP A 63 22.60 -4.30 -8.13
C ASP A 63 21.61 -5.10 -7.26
N LEU A 64 20.99 -4.44 -6.29
CA LEU A 64 19.90 -5.01 -5.52
C LEU A 64 18.58 -4.61 -6.16
N LEU A 65 17.78 -5.58 -6.55
CA LEU A 65 16.42 -5.38 -7.04
C LEU A 65 15.44 -5.61 -5.90
N VAL A 66 14.66 -4.58 -5.58
CA VAL A 66 13.61 -4.63 -4.56
C VAL A 66 12.26 -4.56 -5.26
N VAL A 67 11.45 -5.57 -5.06
CA VAL A 67 10.07 -5.63 -5.58
C VAL A 67 9.14 -5.19 -4.47
N VAL A 68 8.29 -4.21 -4.76
CA VAL A 68 7.24 -3.74 -3.83
C VAL A 68 6.03 -4.65 -3.99
N GLU A 69 5.55 -5.21 -2.91
CA GLU A 69 4.31 -5.97 -2.83
C GLU A 69 3.29 -5.18 -2.00
N GLU A 70 2.08 -5.00 -2.53
CA GLU A 70 1.02 -4.26 -1.87
C GLU A 70 0.19 -5.19 -0.99
N GLU A 71 0.14 -4.90 0.30
CA GLU A 71 -0.74 -5.62 1.23
C GLU A 71 -2.18 -5.08 1.10
N VAL A 72 -3.13 -5.99 0.87
CA VAL A 72 -4.54 -5.63 0.68
C VAL A 72 -5.17 -5.20 2.01
N ASP A 73 -5.59 -3.95 2.11
CA ASP A 73 -6.41 -3.46 3.22
C ASP A 73 -7.87 -3.96 3.07
N LYS A 74 -8.46 -4.41 4.19
CA LYS A 74 -9.86 -4.89 4.21
C LYS A 74 -10.87 -3.76 4.14
N ALA A 75 -10.51 -2.56 4.59
CA ALA A 75 -11.39 -1.41 4.68
C ALA A 75 -11.32 -0.51 3.45
N ILE A 76 -10.15 -0.44 2.81
CA ILE A 76 -9.88 0.45 1.67
C ILE A 76 -9.41 -0.39 0.49
N LYS A 77 -10.11 -0.28 -0.62
CA LYS A 77 -9.72 -0.90 -1.89
C LYS A 77 -9.08 0.14 -2.79
N ARG A 78 -7.97 -0.23 -3.42
CA ARG A 78 -7.28 0.61 -4.39
C ARG A 78 -7.74 0.28 -5.80
N GLU A 79 -8.00 1.32 -6.59
CA GLU A 79 -8.23 1.23 -8.03
C GLU A 79 -7.40 2.31 -8.74
N GLY A 80 -6.22 1.91 -9.22
CA GLY A 80 -5.25 2.85 -9.77
C GLY A 80 -4.76 3.82 -8.70
N ASP A 81 -5.02 5.12 -8.87
CA ASP A 81 -4.71 6.16 -7.88
C ASP A 81 -5.91 6.49 -7.00
N ASN A 82 -7.08 5.94 -7.32
CA ASN A 82 -8.30 6.12 -6.53
C ASN A 82 -8.40 5.11 -5.40
N LEU A 83 -9.14 5.50 -4.37
CA LEU A 83 -9.44 4.67 -3.22
C LEU A 83 -10.94 4.52 -3.05
N HIS A 84 -11.38 3.33 -2.68
CA HIS A 84 -12.77 2.99 -2.42
C HIS A 84 -12.91 2.51 -0.99
N GLN A 85 -13.84 3.08 -0.24
CA GLN A 85 -14.16 2.68 1.13
C GLN A 85 -15.65 2.49 1.30
N GLU A 86 -16.05 1.42 1.99
CA GLU A 86 -17.44 1.22 2.38
C GLU A 86 -17.70 1.88 3.74
N LEU A 87 -18.78 2.64 3.83
CA LEU A 87 -19.25 3.28 5.04
C LEU A 87 -20.65 2.79 5.37
N TYR A 88 -20.77 2.14 6.51
CA TYR A 88 -22.06 1.67 7.02
C TYR A 88 -22.66 2.70 7.98
N ILE A 89 -23.89 3.10 7.69
CA ILE A 89 -24.69 3.98 8.55
C ILE A 89 -26.00 3.30 8.92
N SER A 90 -26.55 3.67 10.08
CA SER A 90 -27.84 3.16 10.49
C SER A 90 -28.99 3.82 9.69
N PHE A 91 -30.14 3.17 9.66
CA PHE A 91 -31.35 3.74 9.06
C PHE A 91 -31.70 5.12 9.64
N ALA A 92 -31.59 5.30 10.95
CA ALA A 92 -31.85 6.57 11.60
C ALA A 92 -30.89 7.67 11.15
N GLU A 93 -29.58 7.35 11.02
CA GLU A 93 -28.57 8.28 10.52
C GLU A 93 -28.81 8.64 9.04
N ALA A 94 -29.29 7.69 8.24
CA ALA A 94 -29.63 7.94 6.86
C ALA A 94 -30.86 8.85 6.71
N ALA A 95 -31.86 8.66 7.58
CA ALA A 95 -33.10 9.42 7.55
C ALA A 95 -32.92 10.87 8.05
N LEU A 96 -32.17 11.05 9.14
CA LEU A 96 -32.00 12.34 9.81
C LEU A 96 -30.76 13.12 9.34
N GLY A 97 -29.89 12.49 8.57
CA GLY A 97 -28.58 13.01 8.28
C GLY A 97 -27.60 12.85 9.44
N THR A 98 -26.34 12.83 9.15
CA THR A 98 -25.26 12.69 10.17
C THR A 98 -23.94 13.23 9.65
N THR A 99 -22.98 13.36 10.56
CA THR A 99 -21.59 13.65 10.20
C THR A 99 -20.73 12.50 10.68
N LYS A 100 -19.97 11.90 9.77
CA LYS A 100 -19.03 10.81 10.08
C LYS A 100 -17.61 11.24 9.83
N GLU A 101 -16.71 10.74 10.65
CA GLU A 101 -15.27 10.88 10.44
C GLU A 101 -14.74 9.60 9.81
N ILE A 102 -14.04 9.74 8.71
CA ILE A 102 -13.41 8.62 7.98
C ILE A 102 -11.91 8.81 7.88
N ASN A 103 -11.19 7.71 7.84
CA ASN A 103 -9.75 7.72 7.62
C ASN A 103 -9.49 7.90 6.12
N VAL A 104 -8.58 8.80 5.80
CA VAL A 104 -8.08 9.02 4.44
C VAL A 104 -6.57 8.98 4.46
N VAL A 105 -5.93 8.84 3.32
CA VAL A 105 -4.47 8.92 3.22
C VAL A 105 -4.01 10.29 3.72
N GLY A 106 -3.20 10.28 4.77
CA GLY A 106 -2.67 11.49 5.41
C GLY A 106 -3.54 12.09 6.52
N GLY A 107 -4.57 11.38 7.01
CA GLY A 107 -5.34 11.84 8.17
C GLY A 107 -6.79 11.42 8.20
N LYS A 108 -7.64 12.29 8.74
CA LYS A 108 -9.07 12.07 8.88
C LYS A 108 -9.85 13.20 8.26
N VAL A 109 -11.02 12.88 7.69
CA VAL A 109 -11.94 13.85 7.10
C VAL A 109 -13.32 13.64 7.66
N LYS A 110 -13.99 14.74 8.02
CA LYS A 110 -15.42 14.72 8.39
C LYS A 110 -16.25 14.89 7.12
N ILE A 111 -17.13 13.94 6.90
CA ILE A 111 -18.10 13.97 5.81
C ILE A 111 -19.50 14.20 6.37
N LYS A 112 -20.24 15.09 5.72
CA LYS A 112 -21.65 15.31 6.01
C LYS A 112 -22.49 14.40 5.13
N ILE A 113 -23.38 13.68 5.74
CA ILE A 113 -24.37 12.83 5.08
C ILE A 113 -25.73 13.53 5.24
N ASP A 114 -26.33 13.91 4.12
CA ASP A 114 -27.60 14.63 4.14
C ASP A 114 -28.74 13.69 4.55
N GLU A 115 -29.82 14.29 5.06
CA GLU A 115 -31.06 13.59 5.37
C GLU A 115 -31.66 12.92 4.11
N GLY A 116 -32.29 11.77 4.31
CA GLY A 116 -32.87 11.00 3.21
C GLY A 116 -31.85 10.30 2.31
N THR A 117 -30.58 10.19 2.73
CA THR A 117 -29.54 9.50 1.94
C THR A 117 -29.90 8.02 1.78
N GLN A 118 -29.89 7.56 0.52
CA GLN A 118 -30.19 6.18 0.17
C GLN A 118 -28.92 5.31 0.19
N SER A 119 -29.12 4.01 0.45
CA SER A 119 -28.04 3.01 0.28
C SER A 119 -27.55 2.96 -1.15
N GLY A 120 -26.25 2.79 -1.34
CA GLY A 120 -25.62 2.80 -2.67
C GLY A 120 -25.18 4.19 -3.15
N LYS A 121 -25.48 5.27 -2.41
CA LYS A 121 -24.94 6.61 -2.72
C LYS A 121 -23.42 6.61 -2.57
N ILE A 122 -22.73 7.19 -3.55
CA ILE A 122 -21.28 7.32 -3.56
C ILE A 122 -20.91 8.78 -3.34
N LEU A 123 -20.09 9.04 -2.32
CA LEU A 123 -19.52 10.35 -2.07
C LEU A 123 -18.08 10.41 -2.60
N ARG A 124 -17.81 11.34 -3.49
CA ARG A 124 -16.48 11.58 -4.03
C ARG A 124 -15.76 12.63 -3.20
N LEU A 125 -14.60 12.27 -2.67
CA LEU A 125 -13.68 13.18 -1.98
C LEU A 125 -12.51 13.49 -2.90
N ALA A 126 -12.56 14.63 -3.56
CA ALA A 126 -11.56 15.02 -4.55
C ALA A 126 -10.17 15.16 -3.92
N GLY A 127 -9.14 14.60 -4.58
CA GLY A 127 -7.75 14.67 -4.16
C GLY A 127 -7.42 13.94 -2.84
N LYS A 128 -8.29 13.02 -2.39
CA LYS A 128 -8.06 12.20 -1.17
C LYS A 128 -7.62 10.78 -1.48
N GLY A 129 -7.33 10.47 -2.75
CA GLY A 129 -6.70 9.25 -3.20
C GLY A 129 -5.17 9.28 -3.07
N LEU A 130 -4.50 8.39 -3.77
CA LEU A 130 -3.05 8.26 -3.81
C LEU A 130 -2.41 9.26 -4.79
N PRO A 131 -1.19 9.69 -4.53
CA PRO A 131 -0.45 10.50 -5.49
C PRO A 131 -0.11 9.68 -6.74
N ASN A 132 -0.10 10.34 -7.89
CA ASN A 132 0.31 9.71 -9.15
C ASN A 132 1.82 9.57 -9.19
N ILE A 133 2.31 8.34 -9.39
CA ILE A 133 3.74 8.03 -9.42
C ILE A 133 4.41 8.45 -10.76
N GLU A 134 3.64 8.60 -11.83
CA GLU A 134 4.14 8.91 -13.18
C GLU A 134 4.48 10.39 -13.39
N GLY A 135 4.43 11.21 -12.34
CA GLY A 135 5.08 12.51 -12.31
C GLY A 135 4.31 13.71 -12.88
N TYR A 136 3.08 13.54 -13.33
CA TYR A 136 2.27 14.67 -13.82
C TYR A 136 1.51 15.44 -12.73
N GLY A 137 1.91 15.27 -11.46
CA GLY A 137 1.41 16.02 -10.32
C GLY A 137 -0.11 15.94 -10.19
N GLY A 138 -0.61 15.02 -9.41
CA GLY A 138 -2.03 14.87 -9.14
C GLY A 138 -2.22 13.82 -8.07
N LYS A 139 -3.40 13.83 -7.47
CA LYS A 139 -3.84 12.79 -6.56
C LYS A 139 -5.14 12.22 -7.11
N GLY A 140 -5.31 10.93 -6.96
CA GLY A 140 -6.59 10.29 -7.17
C GLY A 140 -7.64 10.79 -6.18
N ASP A 141 -8.83 10.29 -6.30
CA ASP A 141 -9.96 10.61 -5.44
C ASP A 141 -10.28 9.45 -4.51
N MET A 142 -11.00 9.76 -3.44
CA MET A 142 -11.56 8.72 -2.59
C MET A 142 -13.06 8.66 -2.78
N PHE A 143 -13.57 7.47 -3.04
CA PHE A 143 -14.99 7.17 -3.20
C PHE A 143 -15.50 6.43 -1.97
N VAL A 144 -16.45 7.06 -1.27
CA VAL A 144 -17.09 6.48 -0.09
C VAL A 144 -18.44 5.95 -0.48
N HIS A 145 -18.59 4.64 -0.43
CA HIS A 145 -19.83 3.93 -0.73
C HIS A 145 -20.68 3.84 0.54
N ILE A 146 -21.83 4.50 0.55
CA ILE A 146 -22.73 4.51 1.69
C ILE A 146 -23.63 3.29 1.64
N ASN A 147 -23.56 2.46 2.67
CA ASN A 147 -24.43 1.32 2.89
C ASN A 147 -25.31 1.58 4.10
N VAL A 148 -26.63 1.57 3.91
CA VAL A 148 -27.58 1.76 5.00
C VAL A 148 -27.87 0.42 5.64
N TRP A 149 -27.61 0.34 6.94
CA TRP A 149 -27.87 -0.84 7.74
C TRP A 149 -29.26 -0.76 8.37
N THR A 150 -30.11 -1.72 8.07
CA THR A 150 -31.48 -1.81 8.60
C THR A 150 -31.47 -2.64 9.89
N PRO A 151 -32.05 -2.16 11.00
CA PRO A 151 -32.09 -2.90 12.26
C PRO A 151 -32.92 -4.18 12.12
N GLN A 152 -32.35 -5.30 12.54
CA GLN A 152 -33.02 -6.60 12.49
C GLN A 152 -34.02 -6.82 13.64
N LYS A 153 -33.79 -6.14 14.77
CA LYS A 153 -34.64 -6.22 15.96
C LYS A 153 -35.23 -4.84 16.26
N LEU A 154 -36.54 -4.75 16.27
CA LEU A 154 -37.30 -3.54 16.56
C LEU A 154 -38.05 -3.71 17.89
N THR A 155 -38.08 -2.66 18.70
CA THR A 155 -39.02 -2.58 19.86
C THR A 155 -40.43 -2.44 19.36
N LYS A 156 -41.43 -2.65 20.25
CA LYS A 156 -42.85 -2.47 19.92
C LYS A 156 -43.15 -1.06 19.41
N GLU A 157 -42.62 -0.05 20.09
CA GLU A 157 -42.79 1.37 19.72
C GLU A 157 -42.17 1.70 18.36
N GLN A 158 -40.96 1.18 18.08
CA GLN A 158 -40.32 1.34 16.77
C GLN A 158 -41.14 0.68 15.67
N ARG A 159 -41.68 -0.51 15.92
CA ARG A 159 -42.50 -1.22 14.92
C ARG A 159 -43.78 -0.44 14.61
N GLU A 160 -44.46 0.07 15.65
CA GLU A 160 -45.66 0.91 15.49
C GLU A 160 -45.36 2.20 14.73
N PHE A 161 -44.21 2.82 15.02
CA PHE A 161 -43.76 4.01 14.30
C PHE A 161 -43.58 3.72 12.81
N PHE A 162 -42.83 2.66 12.45
CA PHE A 162 -42.64 2.31 11.06
C PHE A 162 -43.91 1.89 10.32
N GLN A 163 -44.87 1.28 11.02
CA GLN A 163 -46.19 0.96 10.42
C GLN A 163 -47.01 2.22 10.12
N LYS A 164 -46.87 3.29 10.92
CA LYS A 164 -47.53 4.57 10.68
C LYS A 164 -46.82 5.43 9.62
N ALA A 165 -45.55 5.17 9.38
CA ALA A 165 -44.71 5.90 8.39
C ALA A 165 -44.76 5.30 6.97
N GLN A 166 -45.56 4.24 6.78
CA GLN A 166 -45.82 3.60 5.50
C GLN A 166 -47.00 4.32 4.82
#